data_69c4aa9b60819e89a55858f262cf5c15
#
_entry.id   69c4aa9b60819e89a55858f262cf5c15
#
_cell.length_a   1.000
_cell.length_b   1.000
_cell.length_c   1.000
_cell.angle_alpha   90.00
_cell.angle_beta   90.00
_cell.angle_gamma   90.00
#
_symmetry.space_group_name_H-M   'P 1'
#
loop_
_entity.id
_entity.type
_entity.pdbx_description
1 polymer ?
#
loop_
_entity_poly.entity_id
_entity_poly.type
_entity_poly.pdbx_seq_one_letter_code
_entity_poly.pdbx_strand_id
1 'polypeptide(L)'
;MSRITNRKEMLWKAHFHHHKNPQRERHIELFEVRSRHFELPDLEESEQEAYFEQMELLGFPLCNPFALLRDPVPQAHLRAREVPQSLGRVVEMYGYLVAIKQSKTSKGELMNFGTFIDYDGDTIDTVHFPESVRRFPFHGKGIYRLRGIVTEEFSYF
;
A
#
# COMPACT_ATOMS: atom_id res chain seq x y z
N MET A 1 -2.33 33.43 17.97
CA MET A 1 -1.53 32.40 17.32
C MET A 1 -2.32 31.10 17.37
N SER A 2 -2.86 30.66 16.24
CA SER A 2 -3.61 29.41 16.11
C SER A 2 -2.62 28.25 16.31
N ARG A 3 -2.80 27.48 17.37
CA ARG A 3 -2.02 26.26 17.64
C ARG A 3 -2.40 25.27 16.55
N ILE A 4 -1.47 24.90 15.69
CA ILE A 4 -1.67 23.83 14.72
C ILE A 4 -1.90 22.56 15.55
N THR A 5 -3.12 22.11 15.61
CA THR A 5 -3.51 20.92 16.38
C THR A 5 -3.01 19.71 15.59
N ASN A 6 -2.15 18.89 16.21
CA ASN A 6 -1.62 17.67 15.64
C ASN A 6 -2.80 16.73 15.28
N ARG A 7 -2.72 16.04 14.13
CA ARG A 7 -3.73 15.12 13.62
C ARG A 7 -4.09 14.04 14.63
N LYS A 8 -3.11 13.45 15.33
CA LYS A 8 -3.33 12.46 16.39
C LYS A 8 -4.16 13.02 17.54
N GLU A 9 -3.91 14.27 17.92
CA GLU A 9 -4.70 14.98 18.93
C GLU A 9 -6.14 15.20 18.46
N MET A 10 -6.34 15.52 17.18
CA MET A 10 -7.68 15.66 16.59
C MET A 10 -8.44 14.33 16.57
N LEU A 11 -7.79 13.24 16.17
CA LEU A 11 -8.37 11.90 16.17
C LEU A 11 -8.76 11.46 17.58
N TRP A 12 -7.90 11.71 18.57
CA TRP A 12 -8.19 11.43 19.96
C TRP A 12 -9.42 12.21 20.43
N LYS A 13 -9.49 13.50 20.16
CA LYS A 13 -10.65 14.34 20.49
C LYS A 13 -11.91 13.85 19.82
N ALA A 14 -11.85 13.51 18.53
CA ALA A 14 -12.99 12.97 17.79
C ALA A 14 -13.49 11.65 18.39
N HIS A 15 -12.58 10.73 18.71
CA HIS A 15 -12.91 9.46 19.34
C HIS A 15 -13.56 9.65 20.71
N PHE A 16 -13.01 10.57 21.53
CA PHE A 16 -13.55 10.88 22.83
C PHE A 16 -14.94 11.51 22.77
N HIS A 17 -15.22 12.35 21.77
CA HIS A 17 -16.53 12.93 21.55
C HIS A 17 -17.55 11.93 21.00
N HIS A 18 -17.14 10.98 20.15
CA HIS A 18 -18.03 9.96 19.60
C HIS A 18 -18.48 8.92 20.64
N HIS A 19 -17.70 8.70 21.69
CA HIS A 19 -18.09 7.81 22.80
C HIS A 19 -19.11 8.44 23.78
N LYS A 20 -19.43 9.72 23.62
CA LYS A 20 -20.62 10.30 24.26
C LYS A 20 -21.85 9.83 23.50
N ASN A 21 -22.40 8.70 23.96
CA ASN A 21 -23.53 7.99 23.36
C ASN A 21 -24.76 8.95 23.25
N PRO A 22 -25.28 9.26 22.05
CA PRO A 22 -26.42 10.16 21.88
C PRO A 22 -27.74 9.61 22.49
N GLN A 23 -27.77 8.36 22.90
CA GLN A 23 -28.92 7.78 23.61
C GLN A 23 -28.96 8.08 25.12
N ARG A 24 -27.93 8.69 25.68
CA ARG A 24 -27.90 9.09 27.10
C ARG A 24 -28.53 10.46 27.42
N GLU A 25 -28.94 11.21 26.42
CA GLU A 25 -29.57 12.54 26.62
C GLU A 25 -30.98 12.49 27.27
N ARG A 26 -31.53 11.30 27.58
CA ARG A 26 -32.81 11.18 28.28
C ARG A 26 -32.70 10.83 29.77
N HIS A 27 -31.51 10.66 30.30
CA HIS A 27 -31.30 10.54 31.74
C HIS A 27 -30.89 11.89 32.30
N ILE A 28 -31.77 12.46 33.14
CA ILE A 28 -31.42 13.59 34.00
C ILE A 28 -30.26 13.12 34.87
N GLU A 29 -29.05 13.56 34.52
CA GLU A 29 -27.88 13.27 35.34
C GLU A 29 -28.03 14.04 36.64
N LEU A 30 -28.27 13.32 37.75
CA LEU A 30 -28.35 13.88 39.10
C LEU A 30 -27.02 14.52 39.59
N PHE A 31 -25.93 14.26 38.87
CA PHE A 31 -24.60 14.77 39.17
C PHE A 31 -23.90 15.24 37.91
N GLU A 32 -23.38 16.47 37.92
CA GLU A 32 -22.49 16.97 36.87
C GLU A 32 -21.20 16.14 36.82
N VAL A 33 -21.06 15.29 35.84
CA VAL A 33 -19.79 14.60 35.58
C VAL A 33 -18.85 15.59 34.90
N ARG A 34 -17.94 16.18 35.68
CA ARG A 34 -16.89 17.04 35.12
C ARG A 34 -16.08 16.23 34.13
N SER A 35 -15.98 16.74 32.90
CA SER A 35 -15.12 16.13 31.87
C SER A 35 -13.69 16.14 32.41
N ARG A 36 -13.08 14.94 32.51
CA ARG A 36 -11.68 14.83 32.89
C ARG A 36 -10.84 15.42 31.75
N HIS A 37 -10.03 16.41 32.11
CA HIS A 37 -9.04 16.97 31.20
C HIS A 37 -7.82 16.05 31.25
N PHE A 38 -7.51 15.40 30.15
CA PHE A 38 -6.30 14.59 30.02
C PHE A 38 -5.25 15.44 29.29
N GLU A 39 -4.09 15.58 29.90
CA GLU A 39 -2.91 16.05 29.17
C GLU A 39 -2.41 14.90 28.30
N LEU A 40 -2.53 15.07 26.98
CA LEU A 40 -1.98 14.12 26.05
C LEU A 40 -0.46 14.25 26.01
N PRO A 41 0.28 13.13 25.99
CA PRO A 41 1.71 13.18 25.73
C PRO A 41 1.97 13.84 24.36
N ASP A 42 3.15 14.38 24.17
CA ASP A 42 3.57 14.91 22.89
C ASP A 42 3.67 13.75 21.87
N LEU A 43 2.69 13.72 20.97
CA LEU A 43 2.57 12.68 19.95
C LEU A 43 3.31 13.16 18.69
N GLU A 44 4.63 12.93 18.66
CA GLU A 44 5.42 13.20 17.46
C GLU A 44 4.89 12.37 16.29
N GLU A 45 4.71 13.00 15.14
CA GLU A 45 4.39 12.34 13.87
C GLU A 45 5.68 12.12 13.11
N SER A 46 5.99 10.86 12.79
CA SER A 46 7.04 10.57 11.82
C SER A 46 6.45 10.66 10.40
N GLU A 47 7.25 11.14 9.43
CA GLU A 47 6.81 11.18 8.03
C GLU A 47 6.43 9.79 7.51
N GLN A 48 7.14 8.76 7.94
CA GLN A 48 6.85 7.37 7.55
C GLN A 48 5.47 6.92 8.05
N GLU A 49 5.13 7.27 9.28
CA GLU A 49 3.82 6.94 9.86
C GLU A 49 2.68 7.62 9.08
N ALA A 50 2.87 8.88 8.69
CA ALA A 50 1.91 9.61 7.86
C ALA A 50 1.71 8.93 6.49
N TYR A 51 2.76 8.40 5.86
CA TYR A 51 2.65 7.67 4.60
C TYR A 51 1.92 6.34 4.75
N PHE A 52 2.15 5.58 5.83
CA PHE A 52 1.43 4.34 6.09
C PHE A 52 -0.06 4.59 6.33
N GLU A 53 -0.42 5.63 7.08
CA GLU A 53 -1.82 6.00 7.27
C GLU A 53 -2.51 6.43 5.96
N GLN A 54 -1.80 7.15 5.09
CA GLN A 54 -2.31 7.49 3.76
C GLN A 54 -2.56 6.24 2.91
N MET A 55 -1.63 5.27 2.95
CA MET A 55 -1.81 3.99 2.26
C MET A 55 -3.03 3.22 2.78
N GLU A 56 -3.26 3.22 4.08
CA GLU A 56 -4.42 2.55 4.69
C GLU A 56 -5.73 3.20 4.26
N LEU A 57 -5.79 4.52 4.23
CA LEU A 57 -7.00 5.27 3.84
C LEU A 57 -7.29 5.22 2.35
N LEU A 58 -6.28 5.36 1.51
CA LEU A 58 -6.42 5.50 0.05
C LEU A 58 -6.28 4.16 -0.68
N GLY A 59 -5.67 3.17 -0.03
CA GLY A 59 -5.35 1.89 -0.64
C GLY A 59 -4.17 1.94 -1.62
N PHE A 60 -3.45 3.06 -1.72
CA PHE A 60 -2.22 3.23 -2.51
C PHE A 60 -1.32 4.30 -1.88
N PRO A 61 0.03 4.22 -2.07
CA PRO A 61 0.95 5.20 -1.54
C PRO A 61 0.92 6.50 -2.37
N LEU A 62 0.99 7.65 -1.72
CA LEU A 62 1.22 8.96 -2.36
C LEU A 62 2.71 9.29 -2.51
N CYS A 63 3.58 8.56 -1.81
CA CYS A 63 5.03 8.64 -1.91
C CYS A 63 5.59 7.49 -2.75
N ASN A 64 6.88 7.54 -3.06
CA ASN A 64 7.56 6.39 -3.63
C ASN A 64 7.52 5.21 -2.63
N PRO A 65 6.85 4.08 -2.95
CA PRO A 65 6.71 2.97 -2.02
C PRO A 65 8.05 2.35 -1.60
N PHE A 66 9.08 2.49 -2.42
CA PHE A 66 10.42 1.98 -2.11
C PHE A 66 11.13 2.80 -1.02
N ALA A 67 10.70 4.06 -0.80
CA ALA A 67 11.20 4.89 0.28
C ALA A 67 10.72 4.42 1.67
N LEU A 68 9.69 3.58 1.71
CA LEU A 68 9.13 3.00 2.95
C LEU A 68 9.84 1.71 3.38
N LEU A 69 10.75 1.19 2.56
CA LEU A 69 11.53 0.00 2.91
C LEU A 69 12.54 0.33 4.00
N ARG A 70 12.64 -0.55 4.99
CA ARG A 70 13.67 -0.47 6.03
C ARG A 70 15.07 -0.63 5.44
N ASP A 71 15.23 -1.58 4.53
CA ASP A 71 16.47 -1.86 3.83
C ASP A 71 16.30 -1.46 2.35
N PRO A 72 17.16 -0.59 1.81
CA PRO A 72 17.03 -0.14 0.44
C PRO A 72 17.20 -1.31 -0.54
N VAL A 73 16.43 -1.29 -1.62
CA VAL A 73 16.59 -2.25 -2.70
C VAL A 73 17.98 -2.07 -3.32
N PRO A 74 18.73 -3.18 -3.56
CA PRO A 74 20.02 -3.09 -4.22
C PRO A 74 19.96 -2.31 -5.53
N GLN A 75 20.88 -1.37 -5.76
CA GLN A 75 20.85 -0.45 -6.90
C GLN A 75 21.09 -1.14 -8.27
N ALA A 76 21.60 -2.38 -8.24
CA ALA A 76 21.95 -3.15 -9.46
C ALA A 76 20.78 -3.88 -10.11
N HIS A 77 19.54 -3.45 -9.88
CA HIS A 77 18.37 -4.08 -10.49
C HIS A 77 17.96 -3.44 -11.79
N LEU A 78 17.48 -4.30 -12.71
CA LEU A 78 16.92 -3.89 -13.98
C LEU A 78 15.73 -2.94 -13.76
N ARG A 79 15.67 -1.87 -14.52
CA ARG A 79 14.54 -0.94 -14.55
C ARG A 79 13.52 -1.34 -15.60
N ALA A 80 12.26 -0.97 -15.41
CA ALA A 80 11.18 -1.34 -16.34
C ALA A 80 11.49 -0.86 -17.77
N ARG A 81 12.05 0.33 -17.94
CA ARG A 81 12.47 0.89 -19.25
C ARG A 81 13.58 0.11 -19.94
N GLU A 82 14.33 -0.72 -19.19
CA GLU A 82 15.45 -1.53 -19.73
C GLU A 82 14.98 -2.93 -20.11
N VAL A 83 13.81 -3.37 -19.63
CA VAL A 83 13.24 -4.69 -19.86
C VAL A 83 13.14 -5.04 -21.36
N PRO A 84 12.69 -4.13 -22.25
CA PRO A 84 12.60 -4.45 -23.69
C PRO A 84 13.93 -4.85 -24.33
N GLN A 85 15.07 -4.38 -23.78
CA GLN A 85 16.41 -4.73 -24.29
C GLN A 85 16.83 -6.16 -23.89
N SER A 86 16.07 -6.80 -23.01
CA SER A 86 16.32 -8.14 -22.47
C SER A 86 15.38 -9.20 -23.01
N LEU A 87 14.78 -8.97 -24.20
CA LEU A 87 13.85 -9.89 -24.84
C LEU A 87 14.42 -11.32 -24.91
N GLY A 88 13.63 -12.32 -24.50
CA GLY A 88 14.01 -13.73 -24.46
C GLY A 88 14.94 -14.11 -23.30
N ARG A 89 15.36 -13.16 -22.47
CA ARG A 89 16.26 -13.42 -21.34
C ARG A 89 15.47 -13.52 -20.03
N VAL A 90 16.06 -14.28 -19.10
CA VAL A 90 15.60 -14.27 -17.71
C VAL A 90 16.13 -13.02 -17.04
N VAL A 91 15.23 -12.23 -16.47
CA VAL A 91 15.54 -11.01 -15.74
C VAL A 91 15.05 -11.08 -14.30
N GLU A 92 15.64 -10.25 -13.46
CA GLU A 92 15.20 -10.06 -12.08
C GLU A 92 15.10 -8.56 -11.80
N MET A 93 13.98 -8.16 -11.19
CA MET A 93 13.73 -6.77 -10.81
C MET A 93 12.85 -6.69 -9.58
N TYR A 94 12.72 -5.49 -9.02
CA TYR A 94 11.75 -5.20 -7.95
C TYR A 94 10.63 -4.31 -8.47
N GLY A 95 9.40 -4.62 -8.08
CA GLY A 95 8.23 -3.85 -8.43
C GLY A 95 7.24 -3.77 -7.27
N TYR A 96 6.61 -2.62 -7.12
CA TYR A 96 5.47 -2.45 -6.23
C TYR A 96 4.20 -2.86 -6.97
N LEU A 97 3.44 -3.79 -6.38
CA LEU A 97 2.22 -4.32 -6.98
C LEU A 97 1.09 -3.28 -6.92
N VAL A 98 0.68 -2.80 -8.07
CA VAL A 98 -0.42 -1.83 -8.22
C VAL A 98 -1.76 -2.53 -8.38
N ALA A 99 -1.82 -3.50 -9.30
CA ALA A 99 -3.05 -4.19 -9.65
C ALA A 99 -2.81 -5.67 -9.97
N ILE A 100 -3.82 -6.49 -9.69
CA ILE A 100 -3.88 -7.89 -10.09
C ILE A 100 -5.20 -8.13 -10.82
N LYS A 101 -5.12 -8.76 -11.99
CA LYS A 101 -6.27 -9.29 -12.71
C LYS A 101 -6.17 -10.82 -12.72
N GLN A 102 -7.13 -11.46 -12.10
CA GLN A 102 -7.24 -12.92 -12.13
C GLN A 102 -7.94 -13.38 -13.39
N SER A 103 -7.45 -14.46 -13.97
CA SER A 103 -8.04 -15.12 -15.15
C SER A 103 -7.92 -16.63 -15.00
N LYS A 104 -8.55 -17.36 -15.91
CA LYS A 104 -8.43 -18.81 -16.00
C LYS A 104 -7.85 -19.21 -17.36
N THR A 105 -6.97 -20.19 -17.34
CA THR A 105 -6.50 -20.83 -18.56
C THR A 105 -7.63 -21.61 -19.25
N SER A 106 -7.41 -22.07 -20.47
CA SER A 106 -8.34 -22.98 -21.19
C SER A 106 -8.65 -24.27 -20.43
N LYS A 107 -7.76 -24.67 -19.51
CA LYS A 107 -7.93 -25.83 -18.62
C LYS A 107 -8.63 -25.48 -17.30
N GLY A 108 -9.08 -24.23 -17.12
CA GLY A 108 -9.74 -23.76 -15.88
C GLY A 108 -8.82 -23.45 -14.73
N GLU A 109 -7.50 -23.52 -14.90
CA GLU A 109 -6.52 -23.22 -13.86
C GLU A 109 -6.34 -21.70 -13.69
N LEU A 110 -6.14 -21.27 -12.44
CA LEU A 110 -5.95 -19.85 -12.12
C LEU A 110 -4.61 -19.32 -12.63
N MET A 111 -4.65 -18.18 -13.30
CA MET A 111 -3.48 -17.38 -13.67
C MET A 111 -3.71 -15.92 -13.29
N ASN A 112 -2.64 -15.17 -13.07
CA ASN A 112 -2.71 -13.77 -12.70
C ASN A 112 -1.94 -12.89 -13.68
N PHE A 113 -2.52 -11.73 -14.00
CA PHE A 113 -1.82 -10.62 -14.61
C PHE A 113 -1.53 -9.60 -13.52
N GLY A 114 -0.28 -9.21 -13.35
CA GLY A 114 0.15 -8.25 -12.35
C GLY A 114 0.71 -7.01 -13.02
N THR A 115 0.23 -5.84 -12.63
CA THR A 115 0.82 -4.55 -13.00
C THR A 115 1.65 -4.04 -11.83
N PHE A 116 2.91 -3.76 -12.09
CA PHE A 116 3.86 -3.24 -11.10
C PHE A 116 4.41 -1.90 -11.53
N ILE A 117 4.87 -1.11 -10.58
CA ILE A 117 5.73 0.05 -10.81
C ILE A 117 7.10 -0.23 -10.22
N ASP A 118 8.13 0.18 -10.92
CA ASP A 118 9.51 0.09 -10.44
C ASP A 118 9.88 1.29 -9.53
N TYR A 119 11.15 1.36 -9.14
CA TYR A 119 11.66 2.45 -8.30
C TYR A 119 11.53 3.83 -8.95
N ASP A 120 11.63 3.92 -10.27
CA ASP A 120 11.53 5.17 -11.04
C ASP A 120 10.07 5.56 -11.32
N GLY A 121 9.09 4.67 -11.02
CA GLY A 121 7.67 4.87 -11.28
C GLY A 121 7.21 4.35 -12.64
N ASP A 122 8.11 3.71 -13.39
CA ASP A 122 7.78 3.10 -14.67
C ASP A 122 6.98 1.81 -14.47
N THR A 123 5.99 1.56 -15.34
CA THR A 123 5.11 0.40 -15.25
C THR A 123 5.68 -0.82 -15.97
N ILE A 124 5.40 -2.00 -15.42
CA ILE A 124 5.64 -3.29 -16.07
C ILE A 124 4.47 -4.22 -15.83
N ASP A 125 4.04 -4.90 -16.88
CA ASP A 125 3.03 -5.94 -16.81
C ASP A 125 3.69 -7.33 -16.80
N THR A 126 3.12 -8.20 -15.99
CA THR A 126 3.64 -9.55 -15.79
C THR A 126 2.53 -10.59 -15.89
N VAL A 127 2.86 -11.77 -16.41
CA VAL A 127 1.96 -12.92 -16.47
C VAL A 127 2.46 -14.01 -15.53
N HIS A 128 1.60 -14.41 -14.60
CA HIS A 128 1.87 -15.48 -13.64
C HIS A 128 1.02 -16.69 -13.98
N PHE A 129 1.68 -17.71 -14.55
CA PHE A 129 1.05 -18.97 -14.91
C PHE A 129 0.67 -19.79 -13.67
N PRO A 130 -0.22 -20.78 -13.78
CA PRO A 130 -0.78 -21.52 -12.64
C PRO A 130 0.25 -22.09 -11.69
N GLU A 131 1.36 -22.60 -12.19
CA GLU A 131 2.45 -23.11 -11.35
C GLU A 131 3.08 -22.00 -10.50
N SER A 132 3.33 -20.84 -11.11
CA SER A 132 3.87 -19.65 -10.42
C SER A 132 2.88 -19.13 -9.37
N VAL A 133 1.59 -19.08 -9.70
CA VAL A 133 0.54 -18.63 -8.75
C VAL A 133 0.45 -19.56 -7.54
N ARG A 134 0.55 -20.87 -7.73
CA ARG A 134 0.53 -21.84 -6.62
C ARG A 134 1.77 -21.75 -5.75
N ARG A 135 2.94 -21.56 -6.36
CA ARG A 135 4.23 -21.57 -5.65
C ARG A 135 4.52 -20.23 -4.96
N PHE A 136 4.13 -19.13 -5.58
CA PHE A 136 4.39 -17.76 -5.13
C PHE A 136 3.10 -16.92 -5.20
N PRO A 137 2.12 -17.18 -4.32
CA PRO A 137 0.88 -16.40 -4.31
C PRO A 137 1.16 -14.95 -3.91
N PHE A 138 0.39 -14.03 -4.47
CA PHE A 138 0.39 -12.66 -4.01
C PHE A 138 -0.30 -12.53 -2.65
N HIS A 139 0.33 -11.84 -1.72
CA HIS A 139 -0.18 -11.60 -0.35
C HIS A 139 -0.77 -10.19 -0.17
N GLY A 140 -1.09 -9.50 -1.24
CA GLY A 140 -1.59 -8.13 -1.22
C GLY A 140 -0.63 -7.13 -1.86
N LYS A 141 -0.92 -5.84 -1.67
CA LYS A 141 -0.05 -4.76 -2.16
C LYS A 141 1.28 -4.76 -1.41
N GLY A 142 2.36 -4.51 -2.13
CA GLY A 142 3.70 -4.51 -1.56
C GLY A 142 4.77 -4.57 -2.65
N ILE A 143 6.03 -4.56 -2.22
CA ILE A 143 7.17 -4.67 -3.11
C ILE A 143 7.54 -6.15 -3.24
N TYR A 144 7.63 -6.60 -4.48
CA TYR A 144 7.95 -7.97 -4.86
C TYR A 144 9.24 -8.03 -5.64
N ARG A 145 10.03 -9.09 -5.40
CA ARG A 145 11.10 -9.48 -6.28
C ARG A 145 10.53 -10.34 -7.41
N LEU A 146 10.60 -9.83 -8.61
CA LEU A 146 10.08 -10.46 -9.82
C LEU A 146 11.22 -11.15 -10.56
N ARG A 147 11.02 -12.41 -10.96
CA ARG A 147 11.95 -13.15 -11.81
C ARG A 147 11.16 -13.83 -12.91
N GLY A 148 11.51 -13.55 -14.14
CA GLY A 148 10.78 -14.09 -15.28
C GLY A 148 11.56 -13.94 -16.59
N ILE A 149 10.99 -14.49 -17.65
CA ILE A 149 11.47 -14.34 -19.02
C ILE A 149 10.77 -13.14 -19.63
N VAL A 150 11.53 -12.27 -20.28
CA VAL A 150 10.96 -11.13 -21.02
C VAL A 150 10.38 -11.65 -22.32
N THR A 151 9.10 -11.40 -22.53
CA THR A 151 8.39 -11.71 -23.77
C THR A 151 7.77 -10.44 -24.32
N GLU A 152 7.68 -10.34 -25.64
CA GLU A 152 6.94 -9.28 -26.31
C GLU A 152 5.51 -9.78 -26.51
N GLU A 153 4.53 -9.12 -25.90
CA GLU A 153 3.13 -9.30 -26.27
C GLU A 153 2.82 -8.36 -27.43
N PHE A 154 2.10 -8.88 -28.43
CA PHE A 154 1.68 -8.10 -29.58
C PHE A 154 0.91 -6.86 -29.11
N SER A 155 1.46 -5.69 -29.38
CA SER A 155 0.77 -4.43 -29.20
C SER A 155 -0.43 -4.40 -30.16
N TYR A 156 -1.63 -4.53 -29.63
CA TYR A 156 -2.81 -4.14 -30.38
C TYR A 156 -2.82 -2.60 -30.43
N PHE A 157 -2.66 -2.07 -31.62
CA PHE A 157 -2.89 -0.67 -31.93
C PHE A 157 -4.39 -0.37 -31.94
#